data_33d90cee5242e5c7ca53081b795a94ef
#
_entry.id   33d90cee5242e5c7ca53081b795a94ef
#
_cell.length_a   1.000
_cell.length_b   1.000
_cell.length_c   1.000
_cell.angle_alpha   90.00
_cell.angle_beta   90.00
_cell.angle_gamma   90.00
#
_symmetry.space_group_name_H-M   'P 1'
#
loop_
_entity.id
_entity.type
_entity.pdbx_description
1 polymer ?
#
loop_
_entity_poly.entity_id
_entity_poly.type
_entity_poly.pdbx_seq_one_letter_code
_entity_poly.pdbx_strand_id
1 'polypeptide(L)'
;MIKTIAALFVILGLSILALAVPASANPPYDLGPAVGSKVPAIGMPQDETGKPRSLESVAGEKGTVLFFFRSAAWCPYCQLQLMDLNSGVAELAKRGYRLAGISYEPPAVDAEFIQKRGLKYPLLSDPKSEIIDRYKLHDPQYKKGSRAYGVPQPVIFILDHDGVVKAKLYEDNYTKRPPVKLVLETIDGLNKGQ
;
A
#
# COMPACT_ATOMS: atom_id res chain seq x y z
N MET A 1 -61.95 -31.15 45.47
CA MET A 1 -61.10 -29.99 45.75
C MET A 1 -59.75 -30.26 45.04
N ILE A 2 -59.60 -29.78 43.84
CA ILE A 2 -58.45 -30.00 43.00
C ILE A 2 -57.65 -28.65 42.98
N LYS A 3 -56.46 -28.65 43.55
CA LYS A 3 -55.55 -27.47 43.53
C LYS A 3 -54.68 -27.51 42.27
N THR A 4 -54.91 -26.57 41.39
CA THR A 4 -54.13 -26.34 40.17
C THR A 4 -52.84 -25.59 40.54
N ILE A 5 -51.69 -26.20 40.27
CA ILE A 5 -50.36 -25.57 40.42
C ILE A 5 -50.00 -24.96 39.06
N ALA A 6 -49.94 -23.63 38.99
CA ALA A 6 -49.45 -22.91 37.83
C ALA A 6 -47.91 -22.85 37.87
N ALA A 7 -47.27 -23.46 36.89
CA ALA A 7 -45.82 -23.41 36.70
C ALA A 7 -45.44 -22.12 35.91
N LEU A 8 -44.67 -21.23 36.54
CA LEU A 8 -44.17 -20.01 35.97
C LEU A 8 -42.85 -20.32 35.23
N PHE A 9 -42.87 -20.31 33.89
CA PHE A 9 -41.64 -20.41 33.08
C PHE A 9 -41.00 -19.01 32.97
N VAL A 10 -39.86 -18.81 33.65
CA VAL A 10 -39.01 -17.65 33.47
C VAL A 10 -38.10 -17.91 32.26
N ILE A 11 -38.38 -17.25 31.15
CA ILE A 11 -37.51 -17.29 29.96
C ILE A 11 -36.38 -16.27 30.19
N LEU A 12 -35.20 -16.79 30.49
CA LEU A 12 -33.96 -15.99 30.60
C LEU A 12 -33.46 -15.63 29.18
N GLY A 13 -33.81 -14.45 28.73
CA GLY A 13 -33.32 -13.92 27.45
C GLY A 13 -31.82 -13.63 27.52
N LEU A 14 -31.02 -14.44 26.86
CA LEU A 14 -29.58 -14.22 26.69
C LEU A 14 -29.36 -13.12 25.64
N SER A 15 -29.18 -11.88 26.09
CA SER A 15 -28.82 -10.76 25.21
C SER A 15 -27.38 -10.92 24.76
N ILE A 16 -27.17 -11.33 23.50
CA ILE A 16 -25.86 -11.36 22.85
C ILE A 16 -25.49 -9.89 22.58
N LEU A 17 -24.61 -9.35 23.42
CA LEU A 17 -23.98 -8.05 23.19
C LEU A 17 -22.98 -8.20 22.03
N ALA A 18 -23.39 -7.84 20.83
CA ALA A 18 -22.50 -7.77 19.69
C ALA A 18 -21.45 -6.67 19.95
N LEU A 19 -20.22 -7.09 20.25
CA LEU A 19 -19.08 -6.19 20.29
C LEU A 19 -18.87 -5.63 18.87
N ALA A 20 -19.34 -4.40 18.65
CA ALA A 20 -19.01 -3.64 17.44
C ALA A 20 -17.48 -3.44 17.43
N VAL A 21 -16.78 -4.15 16.54
CA VAL A 21 -15.39 -3.86 16.21
C VAL A 21 -15.38 -2.44 15.66
N PRO A 22 -14.62 -1.49 16.26
CA PRO A 22 -14.55 -0.15 15.69
C PRO A 22 -14.02 -0.27 14.27
N ALA A 23 -14.81 0.16 13.29
CA ALA A 23 -14.34 0.37 11.94
C ALA A 23 -13.12 1.29 12.03
N SER A 24 -11.97 0.82 11.56
CA SER A 24 -10.77 1.64 11.45
C SER A 24 -11.18 2.91 10.72
N ALA A 25 -11.08 4.06 11.39
CA ALA A 25 -11.43 5.33 10.80
C ALA A 25 -10.49 5.55 9.60
N ASN A 26 -11.01 5.36 8.38
CA ASN A 26 -10.30 5.77 7.20
C ASN A 26 -10.03 7.28 7.34
N PRO A 27 -8.81 7.75 6.99
CA PRO A 27 -8.52 9.18 6.98
C PRO A 27 -9.56 9.93 6.12
N PRO A 28 -9.77 11.22 6.36
CA PRO A 28 -10.85 12.01 5.75
C PRO A 28 -10.78 12.12 4.22
N TYR A 29 -9.75 11.58 3.59
CA TYR A 29 -9.60 11.51 2.14
C TYR A 29 -9.10 10.13 1.72
N ASP A 30 -9.64 9.64 0.60
CA ASP A 30 -9.27 8.34 0.04
C ASP A 30 -8.17 8.54 -1.01
N LEU A 31 -6.92 8.11 -0.71
CA LEU A 31 -5.77 8.26 -1.59
C LEU A 31 -5.80 7.26 -2.75
N GLY A 32 -5.82 7.79 -3.97
CA GLY A 32 -5.64 6.99 -5.17
C GLY A 32 -6.80 6.03 -5.47
N PRO A 33 -6.55 4.96 -6.24
CA PRO A 33 -7.56 3.97 -6.62
C PRO A 33 -8.22 3.31 -5.40
N ALA A 34 -9.54 3.10 -5.47
CA ALA A 34 -10.31 2.50 -4.38
C ALA A 34 -10.01 1.01 -4.21
N VAL A 35 -10.16 0.49 -2.97
CA VAL A 35 -10.11 -0.95 -2.72
C VAL A 35 -11.22 -1.64 -3.52
N GLY A 36 -10.89 -2.75 -4.18
CA GLY A 36 -11.77 -3.48 -5.11
C GLY A 36 -11.72 -2.97 -6.54
N SER A 37 -11.12 -1.81 -6.83
CA SER A 37 -10.96 -1.33 -8.21
C SER A 37 -9.62 -1.78 -8.83
N LYS A 38 -9.60 -1.92 -10.15
CA LYS A 38 -8.36 -2.12 -10.90
C LYS A 38 -7.59 -0.80 -10.96
N VAL A 39 -6.28 -0.85 -10.73
CA VAL A 39 -5.43 0.34 -10.82
C VAL A 39 -5.30 0.85 -12.25
N PRO A 40 -5.10 2.16 -12.46
CA PRO A 40 -4.72 2.69 -13.76
C PRO A 40 -3.41 2.06 -14.26
N ALA A 41 -3.28 1.90 -15.58
CA ALA A 41 -2.04 1.38 -16.16
C ALA A 41 -0.85 2.26 -15.79
N ILE A 42 0.25 1.64 -15.33
CA ILE A 42 1.51 2.35 -15.11
C ILE A 42 2.26 2.63 -16.43
N GLY A 43 1.82 2.00 -17.53
CA GLY A 43 2.55 2.05 -18.79
C GLY A 43 3.86 1.26 -18.71
N MET A 44 4.94 1.89 -19.20
CA MET A 44 6.27 1.28 -19.27
C MET A 44 7.32 2.22 -18.65
N PRO A 45 7.22 2.58 -17.35
CA PRO A 45 8.25 3.36 -16.71
C PRO A 45 9.59 2.62 -16.73
N GLN A 46 10.68 3.36 -16.75
CA GLN A 46 12.00 2.76 -16.63
C GLN A 46 12.30 2.40 -15.18
N ASP A 47 12.94 1.26 -14.96
CA ASP A 47 13.54 0.94 -13.68
C ASP A 47 14.90 1.68 -13.51
N GLU A 48 15.56 1.47 -12.39
CA GLU A 48 16.86 2.05 -12.05
C GLU A 48 17.98 1.71 -13.06
N THR A 49 17.80 0.66 -13.86
CA THR A 49 18.74 0.26 -14.93
C THR A 49 18.39 0.87 -16.29
N GLY A 50 17.31 1.65 -16.36
CA GLY A 50 16.76 2.20 -17.61
C GLY A 50 15.89 1.22 -18.40
N LYS A 51 15.61 0.02 -17.86
CA LYS A 51 14.79 -0.99 -18.52
C LYS A 51 13.30 -0.68 -18.34
N PRO A 52 12.49 -0.68 -19.42
CA PRO A 52 11.04 -0.52 -19.32
C PRO A 52 10.39 -1.66 -18.53
N ARG A 53 9.45 -1.33 -17.64
CA ARG A 53 8.72 -2.29 -16.80
C ARG A 53 7.22 -2.07 -16.86
N SER A 54 6.47 -3.11 -17.16
CA SER A 54 5.03 -3.13 -16.93
C SER A 54 4.72 -3.53 -15.50
N LEU A 55 3.48 -3.31 -15.04
CA LEU A 55 3.02 -3.80 -13.74
C LEU A 55 3.16 -5.33 -13.63
N GLU A 56 2.80 -6.06 -14.69
CA GLU A 56 2.93 -7.51 -14.77
C GLU A 56 4.40 -7.96 -14.63
N SER A 57 5.36 -7.24 -15.24
CA SER A 57 6.78 -7.60 -15.17
C SER A 57 7.38 -7.49 -13.76
N VAL A 58 6.76 -6.70 -12.89
CA VAL A 58 7.17 -6.54 -11.48
C VAL A 58 6.25 -7.28 -10.51
N ALA A 59 5.22 -7.95 -11.00
CA ALA A 59 4.29 -8.72 -10.19
C ALA A 59 4.90 -10.06 -9.73
N GLY A 60 4.48 -10.50 -8.55
CA GLY A 60 4.64 -11.87 -8.08
C GLY A 60 3.49 -12.77 -8.55
N GLU A 61 3.54 -14.05 -8.20
CA GLU A 61 2.53 -15.04 -8.56
C GLU A 61 1.11 -14.63 -8.09
N LYS A 62 1.00 -14.07 -6.87
CA LYS A 62 -0.27 -13.62 -6.29
C LYS A 62 -0.53 -12.13 -6.44
N GLY A 63 0.51 -11.33 -6.67
CA GLY A 63 0.33 -9.90 -6.85
C GLY A 63 1.55 -9.04 -6.56
N THR A 64 1.30 -7.76 -6.36
CA THR A 64 2.34 -6.74 -6.20
C THR A 64 2.06 -5.86 -4.98
N VAL A 65 3.10 -5.60 -4.20
CA VAL A 65 3.12 -4.48 -3.26
C VAL A 65 3.71 -3.29 -4.03
N LEU A 66 2.82 -2.44 -4.54
CA LEU A 66 3.19 -1.24 -5.30
C LEU A 66 3.13 -0.03 -4.38
N PHE A 67 4.24 0.67 -4.20
CA PHE A 67 4.23 1.84 -3.33
C PHE A 67 4.74 3.09 -4.03
N PHE A 68 4.14 4.22 -3.70
CA PHE A 68 4.54 5.53 -4.16
C PHE A 68 5.31 6.23 -3.05
N PHE A 69 6.44 6.84 -3.40
CA PHE A 69 7.29 7.56 -2.46
C PHE A 69 7.83 8.84 -3.09
N ARG A 70 8.25 9.77 -2.25
CA ARG A 70 8.58 11.14 -2.72
C ARG A 70 9.95 11.20 -3.39
N SER A 71 11.01 10.73 -2.72
CA SER A 71 12.38 10.77 -3.25
C SER A 71 13.31 9.85 -2.49
N ALA A 72 14.17 9.13 -3.21
CA ALA A 72 15.31 8.42 -2.66
C ALA A 72 16.50 9.35 -2.33
N ALA A 73 16.56 10.55 -2.95
CA ALA A 73 17.65 11.48 -2.76
C ALA A 73 17.49 12.37 -1.53
N TRP A 74 16.33 13.03 -1.37
CA TRP A 74 16.17 14.11 -0.40
C TRP A 74 15.13 13.84 0.71
N CYS A 75 14.36 12.75 0.63
CA CYS A 75 13.33 12.46 1.61
C CYS A 75 13.80 11.42 2.65
N PRO A 76 14.23 11.83 3.87
CA PRO A 76 14.76 10.89 4.85
C PRO A 76 13.75 9.84 5.29
N TYR A 77 12.47 10.20 5.43
CA TYR A 77 11.41 9.25 5.76
C TYR A 77 11.17 8.22 4.66
N CYS A 78 11.37 8.63 3.38
CA CYS A 78 11.29 7.71 2.25
C CYS A 78 12.46 6.73 2.26
N GLN A 79 13.68 7.23 2.51
CA GLN A 79 14.87 6.39 2.61
C GLN A 79 14.73 5.33 3.70
N LEU A 80 14.20 5.70 4.87
CA LEU A 80 13.92 4.75 5.95
C LEU A 80 12.87 3.71 5.52
N GLN A 81 11.78 4.13 4.87
CA GLN A 81 10.75 3.22 4.38
C GLN A 81 11.28 2.26 3.31
N LEU A 82 12.09 2.76 2.37
CA LEU A 82 12.74 1.93 1.35
C LEU A 82 13.56 0.80 1.99
N MET A 83 14.33 1.11 3.04
CA MET A 83 15.14 0.13 3.77
C MET A 83 14.28 -0.84 4.59
N ASP A 84 13.23 -0.35 5.25
CA ASP A 84 12.30 -1.18 6.01
C ASP A 84 11.58 -2.18 5.10
N LEU A 85 11.03 -1.73 3.98
CA LEU A 85 10.40 -2.59 2.97
C LEU A 85 11.40 -3.61 2.39
N ASN A 86 12.66 -3.22 2.20
CA ASN A 86 13.72 -4.14 1.72
C ASN A 86 13.93 -5.32 2.66
N SER A 87 13.78 -5.12 3.97
CA SER A 87 13.91 -6.20 4.96
C SER A 87 12.85 -7.30 4.79
N GLY A 88 11.69 -6.96 4.23
CA GLY A 88 10.56 -7.87 4.03
C GLY A 88 10.52 -8.57 2.67
N VAL A 89 11.43 -8.26 1.72
CA VAL A 89 11.37 -8.79 0.35
C VAL A 89 11.26 -10.31 0.29
N ALA A 90 12.06 -11.02 1.11
CA ALA A 90 12.04 -12.49 1.15
C ALA A 90 10.70 -13.04 1.69
N GLU A 91 10.13 -12.37 2.70
CA GLU A 91 8.85 -12.75 3.29
C GLU A 91 7.67 -12.45 2.35
N LEU A 92 7.74 -11.37 1.59
CA LEU A 92 6.77 -11.06 0.53
C LEU A 92 6.82 -12.13 -0.58
N ALA A 93 8.03 -12.50 -1.02
CA ALA A 93 8.21 -13.52 -2.04
C ALA A 93 7.63 -14.89 -1.62
N LYS A 94 7.82 -15.32 -0.36
CA LYS A 94 7.19 -16.54 0.19
C LYS A 94 5.66 -16.50 0.13
N ARG A 95 5.06 -15.31 0.17
CA ARG A 95 3.61 -15.09 0.08
C ARG A 95 3.12 -14.93 -1.36
N GLY A 96 4.03 -15.03 -2.36
CA GLY A 96 3.72 -14.87 -3.77
C GLY A 96 3.65 -13.40 -4.22
N TYR A 97 4.11 -12.46 -3.41
CA TYR A 97 4.11 -11.03 -3.74
C TYR A 97 5.51 -10.52 -4.07
N ARG A 98 5.59 -9.57 -5.00
CA ARG A 98 6.80 -8.79 -5.25
C ARG A 98 6.57 -7.33 -4.88
N LEU A 99 7.68 -6.62 -4.61
CA LEU A 99 7.70 -5.22 -4.22
C LEU A 99 8.22 -4.39 -5.39
N ALA A 100 7.58 -3.24 -5.66
CA ALA A 100 8.04 -2.23 -6.59
C ALA A 100 7.69 -0.83 -6.08
N GLY A 101 8.64 0.11 -6.19
CA GLY A 101 8.42 1.51 -5.82
C GLY A 101 8.26 2.39 -7.05
N ILE A 102 7.50 3.49 -6.94
CA ILE A 102 7.37 4.52 -7.97
C ILE A 102 7.67 5.89 -7.35
N SER A 103 8.55 6.65 -7.99
CA SER A 103 8.81 8.04 -7.62
C SER A 103 8.87 8.95 -8.87
N TYR A 104 8.86 10.26 -8.65
CA TYR A 104 9.06 11.24 -9.73
C TYR A 104 10.54 11.43 -10.11
N GLU A 105 11.44 10.72 -9.46
CA GLU A 105 12.88 10.82 -9.73
C GLU A 105 13.29 10.17 -11.05
N PRO A 106 14.34 10.65 -11.70
CA PRO A 106 14.91 9.95 -12.86
C PRO A 106 15.63 8.67 -12.44
N PRO A 107 15.79 7.67 -13.34
CA PRO A 107 16.39 6.36 -13.02
C PRO A 107 17.75 6.43 -12.33
N ALA A 108 18.59 7.41 -12.68
CA ALA A 108 19.92 7.54 -12.10
C ALA A 108 19.92 7.82 -10.59
N VAL A 109 18.93 8.55 -10.09
CA VAL A 109 18.77 8.84 -8.65
C VAL A 109 18.40 7.57 -7.89
N ASP A 110 17.47 6.80 -8.44
CA ASP A 110 17.06 5.53 -7.85
C ASP A 110 18.20 4.50 -7.90
N ALA A 111 18.97 4.46 -8.99
CA ALA A 111 20.15 3.59 -9.15
C ALA A 111 21.21 3.85 -8.07
N GLU A 112 21.54 5.13 -7.82
CA GLU A 112 22.50 5.49 -6.77
C GLU A 112 22.05 4.99 -5.40
N PHE A 113 20.78 5.17 -5.06
CA PHE A 113 20.26 4.73 -3.77
C PHE A 113 20.24 3.20 -3.65
N ILE A 114 19.81 2.49 -4.70
CA ILE A 114 19.80 1.02 -4.76
C ILE A 114 21.22 0.47 -4.55
N GLN A 115 22.19 1.01 -5.29
CA GLN A 115 23.60 0.58 -5.16
C GLN A 115 24.14 0.84 -3.75
N LYS A 116 23.89 2.03 -3.20
CA LYS A 116 24.39 2.43 -1.88
C LYS A 116 23.77 1.63 -0.73
N ARG A 117 22.50 1.21 -0.87
CA ARG A 117 21.74 0.58 0.20
C ARG A 117 21.44 -0.90 -0.01
N GLY A 118 21.74 -1.45 -1.18
CA GLY A 118 21.52 -2.85 -1.50
C GLY A 118 20.05 -3.24 -1.54
N LEU A 119 19.20 -2.40 -2.16
CA LEU A 119 17.78 -2.74 -2.33
C LEU A 119 17.65 -3.93 -3.29
N LYS A 120 16.70 -4.81 -3.01
CA LYS A 120 16.45 -6.07 -3.72
C LYS A 120 15.16 -6.04 -4.56
N TYR A 121 14.67 -4.86 -4.88
CA TYR A 121 13.45 -4.67 -5.67
C TYR A 121 13.59 -3.41 -6.54
N PRO A 122 12.87 -3.34 -7.68
CA PRO A 122 12.99 -2.23 -8.60
C PRO A 122 12.34 -0.95 -8.07
N LEU A 123 12.95 0.18 -8.40
CA LEU A 123 12.35 1.50 -8.32
C LEU A 123 12.05 1.99 -9.73
N LEU A 124 10.80 2.42 -9.95
CA LEU A 124 10.27 2.83 -11.25
C LEU A 124 10.17 4.35 -11.30
N SER A 125 10.66 4.89 -12.40
CA SER A 125 10.84 6.32 -12.62
C SER A 125 9.64 6.93 -13.32
N ASP A 126 9.05 7.98 -12.73
CA ASP A 126 7.94 8.78 -13.30
C ASP A 126 8.30 10.27 -13.31
N PRO A 127 9.35 10.70 -14.06
CA PRO A 127 9.92 12.04 -13.96
C PRO A 127 8.98 13.18 -14.44
N LYS A 128 7.88 12.82 -15.08
CA LYS A 128 6.83 13.76 -15.47
C LYS A 128 5.58 13.67 -14.58
N SER A 129 5.62 12.81 -13.57
CA SER A 129 4.48 12.52 -12.65
C SER A 129 3.21 12.06 -13.37
N GLU A 130 3.32 11.48 -14.56
CA GLU A 130 2.17 11.02 -15.35
C GLU A 130 1.45 9.82 -14.73
N ILE A 131 2.20 8.93 -14.07
CA ILE A 131 1.64 7.80 -13.32
C ILE A 131 1.03 8.33 -12.02
N ILE A 132 1.77 9.17 -11.31
CA ILE A 132 1.34 9.80 -10.06
C ILE A 132 0.00 10.54 -10.26
N ASP A 133 -0.14 11.28 -11.38
CA ASP A 133 -1.37 12.00 -11.72
C ASP A 133 -2.52 11.04 -12.07
N ARG A 134 -2.27 9.97 -12.85
CA ARG A 134 -3.28 8.94 -13.14
C ARG A 134 -3.80 8.25 -11.89
N TYR A 135 -2.93 8.06 -10.89
CA TYR A 135 -3.30 7.49 -9.58
C TYR A 135 -3.91 8.53 -8.64
N LYS A 136 -3.98 9.81 -9.04
CA LYS A 136 -4.48 10.93 -8.22
C LYS A 136 -3.72 11.07 -6.89
N LEU A 137 -2.41 10.89 -6.96
CA LEU A 137 -1.52 10.89 -5.78
C LEU A 137 -0.69 12.17 -5.65
N HIS A 138 -0.83 13.10 -6.58
CA HIS A 138 -0.08 14.35 -6.53
C HIS A 138 -0.27 15.07 -5.19
N ASP A 139 0.84 15.41 -4.52
CA ASP A 139 0.79 16.07 -3.22
C ASP A 139 0.40 17.56 -3.40
N PRO A 140 -0.80 17.99 -2.96
CA PRO A 140 -1.33 19.32 -3.22
C PRO A 140 -0.59 20.43 -2.48
N GLN A 141 0.26 20.11 -1.50
CA GLN A 141 1.05 21.12 -0.78
C GLN A 141 2.15 21.74 -1.68
N TYR A 142 2.57 21.05 -2.75
CA TYR A 142 3.62 21.52 -3.67
C TYR A 142 3.02 22.11 -4.94
N LYS A 143 2.96 23.43 -5.00
CA LYS A 143 2.43 24.15 -6.15
C LYS A 143 3.40 24.12 -7.32
N LYS A 144 2.86 24.30 -8.54
CA LYS A 144 3.65 24.42 -9.77
C LYS A 144 4.74 25.48 -9.61
N GLY A 145 5.97 25.11 -9.99
CA GLY A 145 7.16 25.96 -9.81
C GLY A 145 7.94 25.72 -8.52
N SER A 146 7.41 24.93 -7.56
CA SER A 146 8.20 24.48 -6.40
C SER A 146 9.14 23.34 -6.79
N ARG A 147 10.26 23.20 -6.05
CA ARG A 147 11.26 22.14 -6.29
C ARG A 147 10.68 20.73 -6.18
N ALA A 148 9.68 20.54 -5.34
CA ALA A 148 9.06 19.25 -5.10
C ALA A 148 7.70 19.11 -5.82
N TYR A 149 7.41 19.95 -6.82
CA TYR A 149 6.21 19.79 -7.63
C TYR A 149 6.25 18.44 -8.36
N GLY A 150 5.13 17.71 -8.31
CA GLY A 150 5.03 16.39 -8.94
C GLY A 150 5.27 15.22 -7.98
N VAL A 151 5.73 15.47 -6.74
CA VAL A 151 5.88 14.38 -5.76
C VAL A 151 4.53 13.76 -5.40
N PRO A 152 4.48 12.43 -5.18
CA PRO A 152 3.26 11.79 -4.71
C PRO A 152 3.08 11.94 -3.20
N GLN A 153 1.83 11.87 -2.76
CA GLN A 153 1.49 11.47 -1.40
C GLN A 153 1.89 10.00 -1.22
N PRO A 154 2.63 9.66 -0.15
CA PRO A 154 3.12 8.30 0.03
C PRO A 154 1.98 7.33 0.36
N VAL A 155 1.91 6.23 -0.38
CA VAL A 155 0.91 5.17 -0.19
C VAL A 155 1.46 3.83 -0.66
N ILE A 156 1.06 2.75 0.00
CA ILE A 156 1.33 1.37 -0.40
C ILE A 156 0.00 0.75 -0.86
N PHE A 157 -0.03 0.22 -2.07
CA PHE A 157 -1.12 -0.60 -2.59
C PHE A 157 -0.72 -2.07 -2.55
N ILE A 158 -1.57 -2.91 -1.98
CA ILE A 158 -1.46 -4.36 -2.12
C ILE A 158 -2.42 -4.74 -3.24
N LEU A 159 -1.85 -5.16 -4.36
CA LEU A 159 -2.57 -5.52 -5.58
C LEU A 159 -2.58 -7.04 -5.76
N ASP A 160 -3.69 -7.60 -6.25
CA ASP A 160 -3.67 -8.97 -6.74
C ASP A 160 -2.97 -9.05 -8.11
N HIS A 161 -2.90 -10.28 -8.68
CA HIS A 161 -2.23 -10.52 -9.96
C HIS A 161 -2.85 -9.75 -11.12
N ASP A 162 -4.15 -9.46 -11.07
CA ASP A 162 -4.89 -8.72 -12.09
C ASP A 162 -4.80 -7.20 -11.93
N GLY A 163 -4.08 -6.73 -10.91
CA GLY A 163 -3.92 -5.32 -10.58
C GLY A 163 -5.13 -4.70 -9.87
N VAL A 164 -5.94 -5.51 -9.19
CA VAL A 164 -7.04 -5.02 -8.35
C VAL A 164 -6.52 -4.70 -6.96
N VAL A 165 -6.88 -3.54 -6.43
CA VAL A 165 -6.48 -3.09 -5.09
C VAL A 165 -7.16 -3.96 -4.02
N LYS A 166 -6.39 -4.72 -3.28
CA LYS A 166 -6.87 -5.53 -2.14
C LYS A 166 -6.78 -4.79 -0.82
N ALA A 167 -5.80 -3.93 -0.67
CA ALA A 167 -5.64 -3.05 0.48
C ALA A 167 -4.80 -1.81 0.14
N LYS A 168 -4.96 -0.75 0.94
CA LYS A 168 -4.16 0.47 0.90
C LYS A 168 -3.63 0.77 2.29
N LEU A 169 -2.35 1.14 2.37
CA LEU A 169 -1.70 1.50 3.63
C LEU A 169 -1.03 2.88 3.45
N TYR A 170 -1.45 3.85 4.22
CA TYR A 170 -0.90 5.20 4.24
C TYR A 170 -1.18 5.87 5.59
N GLU A 171 -0.54 6.99 5.83
CA GLU A 171 -0.65 7.76 7.07
C GLU A 171 -1.03 9.20 6.74
N ASP A 172 -1.84 9.83 7.58
CA ASP A 172 -2.21 11.24 7.45
C ASP A 172 -0.99 12.17 7.56
N ASN A 173 -0.04 11.78 8.39
CA ASN A 173 1.23 12.50 8.52
C ASN A 173 2.29 11.84 7.65
N TYR A 174 2.74 12.56 6.60
CA TYR A 174 3.75 12.06 5.67
C TYR A 174 5.11 11.71 6.29
N THR A 175 5.39 12.09 7.52
CA THR A 175 6.60 11.67 8.25
C THR A 175 6.49 10.28 8.85
N LYS A 176 5.27 9.79 9.04
CA LYS A 176 4.99 8.42 9.43
C LYS A 176 4.87 7.54 8.17
N ARG A 177 5.22 6.29 8.30
CA ARG A 177 5.15 5.32 7.20
C ARG A 177 4.64 3.98 7.71
N PRO A 178 3.72 3.33 6.98
CA PRO A 178 3.35 1.97 7.28
C PRO A 178 4.58 1.06 7.25
N PRO A 179 4.89 0.35 8.36
CA PRO A 179 6.05 -0.54 8.40
C PRO A 179 5.82 -1.82 7.60
N VAL A 180 6.90 -2.47 7.15
CA VAL A 180 6.84 -3.75 6.42
C VAL A 180 6.06 -4.82 7.18
N LYS A 181 6.14 -4.84 8.49
CA LYS A 181 5.36 -5.75 9.34
C LYS A 181 3.86 -5.62 9.07
N LEU A 182 3.33 -4.39 9.00
CA LEU A 182 1.92 -4.15 8.70
C LEU A 182 1.54 -4.63 7.29
N VAL A 183 2.44 -4.45 6.31
CA VAL A 183 2.24 -4.97 4.94
C VAL A 183 2.08 -6.49 4.96
N LEU A 184 2.99 -7.19 5.65
CA LEU A 184 2.96 -8.66 5.78
C LEU A 184 1.70 -9.15 6.51
N GLU A 185 1.33 -8.54 7.62
CA GLU A 185 0.12 -8.86 8.39
C GLU A 185 -1.15 -8.64 7.56
N THR A 186 -1.20 -7.57 6.75
CA THR A 186 -2.32 -7.29 5.85
C THR A 186 -2.45 -8.38 4.78
N ILE A 187 -1.33 -8.77 4.14
CA ILE A 187 -1.33 -9.86 3.16
C ILE A 187 -1.76 -11.19 3.80
N ASP A 188 -1.28 -11.49 5.01
CA ASP A 188 -1.67 -12.71 5.72
C ASP A 188 -3.17 -12.72 6.06
N GLY A 189 -3.74 -11.55 6.38
CA GLY A 189 -5.19 -11.39 6.59
C GLY A 189 -6.00 -11.64 5.30
N LEU A 190 -5.54 -11.08 4.16
CA LEU A 190 -6.18 -11.29 2.86
C LEU A 190 -6.15 -12.76 2.41
N ASN A 191 -5.06 -13.47 2.67
CA ASN A 191 -4.92 -14.88 2.32
C ASN A 191 -5.79 -15.82 3.17
N LYS A 192 -6.18 -15.41 4.38
CA LYS A 192 -7.08 -16.21 5.26
C LYS A 192 -8.56 -16.05 4.92
N GLY A 193 -8.92 -14.98 4.21
CA GLY A 193 -10.29 -14.68 3.80
C GLY A 193 -10.66 -15.23 2.41
N GLN A 194 -9.75 -15.94 1.76
CA GLN A 194 -9.95 -16.67 0.50
C GLN A 194 -10.07 -18.17 0.80
#